data_00f559404b6f66e1cff4ef004399a285
#
_entry.id   00f559404b6f66e1cff4ef004399a285
#
_cell.length_a   1.000
_cell.length_b   1.000
_cell.length_c   1.000
_cell.angle_alpha   90.00
_cell.angle_beta   90.00
_cell.angle_gamma   90.00
#
_symmetry.space_group_name_H-M   'P 1'
#
loop_
_entity.id
_entity.type
_entity.pdbx_description
1 polymer ?
#
loop_
_entity_poly.entity_id
_entity_poly.type
_entity_poly.pdbx_seq_one_letter_code
_entity_poly.pdbx_strand_id
1 'polypeptide(L)'
;MTGNQTVSQLLGTLYAAPTAPELWGDFLGGVCELTGATGSALVAHDTAENEHRLSDFLGDGFREGAELYAERYWEFDEWTRRGVPRLRAGRVLIGAEVWPEPELLRSVFYNEFLKRHDIATCACGWEKHRGFRRSAL
;
A
#
# COMPACT_ATOMS: atom_id res chain seq x y z
N MET A 1 12.37 20.97 -6.22
CA MET A 1 11.10 21.42 -6.74
C MET A 1 10.13 20.26 -6.80
N THR A 2 9.09 20.43 -6.11
CA THR A 2 7.97 19.51 -6.24
C THR A 2 7.34 19.72 -7.60
N GLY A 3 7.56 18.82 -8.52
CA GLY A 3 6.80 18.82 -9.74
C GLY A 3 5.32 18.69 -9.41
N ASN A 4 4.49 19.46 -10.03
CA ASN A 4 3.06 19.23 -9.96
C ASN A 4 2.76 17.96 -10.76
N GLN A 5 2.91 16.81 -10.08
CA GLN A 5 2.53 15.54 -10.65
C GLN A 5 1.04 15.57 -10.93
N THR A 6 0.67 15.50 -12.19
CA THR A 6 -0.75 15.43 -12.56
C THR A 6 -1.19 13.96 -12.60
N VAL A 7 -2.50 13.74 -12.49
CA VAL A 7 -3.07 12.40 -12.63
C VAL A 7 -2.73 11.82 -14.00
N SER A 8 -2.77 12.65 -15.03
CA SER A 8 -2.42 12.23 -16.39
C SER A 8 -0.98 11.74 -16.52
N GLN A 9 -0.04 12.48 -15.92
CA GLN A 9 1.38 12.08 -15.91
C GLN A 9 1.58 10.78 -15.14
N LEU A 10 0.91 10.66 -14.01
CA LEU A 10 0.98 9.45 -13.18
C LEU A 10 0.44 8.23 -13.93
N LEU A 11 -0.66 8.37 -14.66
CA LEU A 11 -1.21 7.30 -15.50
C LEU A 11 -0.23 6.90 -16.60
N GLY A 12 0.47 7.87 -17.20
CA GLY A 12 1.52 7.59 -18.18
C GLY A 12 2.63 6.73 -17.60
N THR A 13 3.07 7.04 -16.39
CA THR A 13 4.07 6.25 -15.68
C THR A 13 3.55 4.85 -15.37
N LEU A 14 2.31 4.75 -14.92
CA LEU A 14 1.68 3.47 -14.60
C LEU A 14 1.62 2.55 -15.82
N TYR A 15 1.21 3.07 -16.97
CA TYR A 15 1.11 2.26 -18.18
C TYR A 15 2.47 1.85 -18.74
N ALA A 16 3.52 2.62 -18.50
CA ALA A 16 4.87 2.30 -18.93
C ALA A 16 5.59 1.32 -18.00
N ALA A 17 5.25 1.31 -16.71
CA ALA A 17 5.96 0.53 -15.71
C ALA A 17 6.04 -0.98 -15.96
N PRO A 18 5.01 -1.66 -16.52
CA PRO A 18 5.12 -3.09 -16.81
C PRO A 18 6.26 -3.46 -17.76
N THR A 19 6.62 -2.58 -18.68
CA THR A 19 7.74 -2.81 -19.62
C THR A 19 9.02 -2.12 -19.18
N ALA A 20 8.98 -1.28 -18.17
CA ALA A 20 10.11 -0.56 -17.61
C ALA A 20 10.01 -0.58 -16.08
N PRO A 21 10.40 -1.71 -15.44
CA PRO A 21 10.16 -1.91 -14.00
C PRO A 21 10.73 -0.83 -13.08
N GLU A 22 11.75 -0.12 -13.49
CA GLU A 22 12.31 1.00 -12.74
C GLU A 22 11.30 2.14 -12.55
N LEU A 23 10.26 2.21 -13.37
CA LEU A 23 9.22 3.23 -13.27
C LEU A 23 8.23 2.97 -12.12
N TRP A 24 8.22 1.77 -11.54
CA TRP A 24 7.35 1.50 -10.39
C TRP A 24 7.65 2.41 -9.20
N GLY A 25 8.94 2.67 -8.94
CA GLY A 25 9.35 3.63 -7.92
C GLY A 25 8.85 5.04 -8.21
N ASP A 26 8.95 5.47 -9.47
CA ASP A 26 8.45 6.78 -9.91
C ASP A 26 6.93 6.87 -9.75
N PHE A 27 6.22 5.81 -10.08
CA PHE A 27 4.77 5.74 -9.91
C PHE A 27 4.39 5.89 -8.43
N LEU A 28 5.03 5.12 -7.55
CA LEU A 28 4.77 5.17 -6.11
C LEU A 28 5.09 6.56 -5.53
N GLY A 29 6.18 7.18 -6.00
CA GLY A 29 6.54 8.55 -5.63
C GLY A 29 5.48 9.55 -6.07
N GLY A 30 4.96 9.39 -7.27
CA GLY A 30 3.88 10.23 -7.79
C GLY A 30 2.59 10.10 -6.98
N VAL A 31 2.26 8.88 -6.55
CA VAL A 31 1.11 8.65 -5.65
C VAL A 31 1.29 9.42 -4.35
N CYS A 32 2.47 9.36 -3.75
CA CYS A 32 2.78 10.11 -2.53
C CYS A 32 2.64 11.62 -2.73
N GLU A 33 3.14 12.15 -3.85
CA GLU A 33 3.02 13.59 -4.17
C GLU A 33 1.56 14.03 -4.30
N LEU A 34 0.75 13.24 -5.00
CA LEU A 34 -0.67 13.58 -5.20
C LEU A 34 -1.50 13.48 -3.94
N THR A 35 -1.21 12.54 -3.07
CA THR A 35 -2.03 12.25 -1.89
C THR A 35 -1.49 12.87 -0.60
N GLY A 36 -0.23 13.30 -0.60
CA GLY A 36 0.45 13.73 0.61
C GLY A 36 0.84 12.58 1.53
N ALA A 37 0.80 11.34 1.02
CA ALA A 37 1.17 10.16 1.81
C ALA A 37 2.66 10.14 2.12
N THR A 38 3.02 9.59 3.27
CA THR A 38 4.42 9.46 3.70
C THR A 38 5.11 8.25 3.07
N GLY A 39 4.33 7.32 2.54
CA GLY A 39 4.85 6.14 1.87
C GLY A 39 3.77 5.46 1.05
N SER A 40 4.20 4.61 0.14
CA SER A 40 3.30 3.79 -0.67
C SER A 40 3.95 2.46 -1.01
N ALA A 41 3.14 1.47 -1.29
CA ALA A 41 3.62 0.14 -1.61
C ALA A 41 2.78 -0.50 -2.70
N LEU A 42 3.43 -1.34 -3.50
CA LEU A 42 2.78 -2.20 -4.49
C LEU A 42 2.96 -3.64 -4.04
N VAL A 43 1.87 -4.35 -3.83
CA VAL A 43 1.87 -5.73 -3.38
C VAL A 43 1.29 -6.61 -4.47
N ALA A 44 1.98 -7.66 -4.82
CA ALA A 44 1.47 -8.70 -5.69
C ALA A 44 0.98 -9.88 -4.84
N HIS A 45 -0.21 -10.33 -5.12
CA HIS A 45 -0.79 -11.49 -4.44
C HIS A 45 -1.10 -12.57 -5.45
N ASP A 46 -0.46 -13.72 -5.31
CA ASP A 46 -0.76 -14.91 -6.10
C ASP A 46 -1.78 -15.76 -5.35
N THR A 47 -3.01 -15.76 -5.83
CA THR A 47 -4.09 -16.50 -5.19
C THR A 47 -3.99 -18.02 -5.41
N ALA A 48 -3.28 -18.45 -6.44
CA ALA A 48 -3.09 -19.88 -6.70
C ALA A 48 -2.13 -20.51 -5.69
N GLU A 49 -1.09 -19.75 -5.32
CA GLU A 49 -0.07 -20.21 -4.37
C GLU A 49 -0.25 -19.61 -2.97
N ASN A 50 -1.24 -18.73 -2.80
CA ASN A 50 -1.51 -18.02 -1.55
C ASN A 50 -0.27 -17.27 -1.03
N GLU A 51 0.50 -16.69 -1.94
CA GLU A 51 1.70 -15.93 -1.63
C GLU A 51 1.46 -14.43 -1.75
N HIS A 52 1.96 -13.69 -0.76
CA HIS A 52 2.04 -12.24 -0.80
C HIS A 52 3.47 -11.83 -1.10
N ARG A 53 3.64 -11.01 -2.13
CA ARG A 53 4.95 -10.44 -2.45
C ARG A 53 4.86 -8.93 -2.43
N LEU A 54 5.66 -8.31 -1.60
CA LEU A 54 5.88 -6.89 -1.66
C LEU A 54 6.75 -6.63 -2.89
N SER A 55 6.15 -6.06 -3.93
CA SER A 55 6.84 -5.84 -5.20
C SER A 55 7.72 -4.60 -5.17
N ASP A 56 7.22 -3.54 -4.56
CA ASP A 56 7.91 -2.28 -4.49
C ASP A 56 7.34 -1.42 -3.37
N PHE A 57 8.14 -0.51 -2.85
CA PHE A 57 7.69 0.41 -1.81
C PHE A 57 8.54 1.67 -1.79
N LEU A 58 7.96 2.74 -1.27
CA LEU A 58 8.60 4.03 -1.15
C LEU A 58 8.27 4.65 0.21
N GLY A 59 9.25 5.30 0.82
CA GLY A 59 9.09 6.00 2.10
C GLY A 59 10.27 5.75 3.02
N ASP A 60 10.65 6.78 3.79
CA ASP A 60 11.74 6.69 4.77
C ASP A 60 11.38 5.69 5.87
N GLY A 61 12.30 4.76 6.14
CA GLY A 61 12.08 3.71 7.12
C GLY A 61 11.08 2.64 6.70
N PHE A 62 10.49 2.76 5.53
CA PHE A 62 9.48 1.82 5.07
C PHE A 62 10.03 0.42 4.84
N ARG A 63 11.29 0.31 4.42
CA ARG A 63 11.95 -0.99 4.25
C ARG A 63 12.06 -1.74 5.56
N GLU A 64 12.53 -1.07 6.62
CA GLU A 64 12.61 -1.64 7.96
C GLU A 64 11.23 -2.03 8.46
N GLY A 65 10.24 -1.16 8.24
CA GLY A 65 8.85 -1.43 8.58
C GLY A 65 8.30 -2.65 7.86
N ALA A 66 8.60 -2.81 6.57
CA ALA A 66 8.16 -3.95 5.79
C ALA A 66 8.73 -5.28 6.33
N GLU A 67 9.99 -5.28 6.75
CA GLU A 67 10.62 -6.46 7.34
C GLU A 67 9.98 -6.83 8.68
N LEU A 68 9.79 -5.85 9.55
CA LEU A 68 9.13 -6.06 10.85
C LEU A 68 7.68 -6.51 10.69
N TYR A 69 6.98 -5.96 9.72
CA TYR A 69 5.62 -6.36 9.40
C TYR A 69 5.57 -7.83 8.99
N ALA A 70 6.44 -8.24 8.08
CA ALA A 70 6.49 -9.61 7.59
C ALA A 70 6.85 -10.61 8.69
N GLU A 71 7.73 -10.23 9.61
CA GLU A 71 8.17 -11.09 10.70
C GLU A 71 7.12 -11.26 11.80
N ARG A 72 6.42 -10.17 12.15
CA ARG A 72 5.59 -10.18 13.36
C ARG A 72 4.25 -9.49 13.22
N TYR A 73 4.23 -8.25 12.73
CA TYR A 73 3.07 -7.37 12.90
C TYR A 73 1.91 -7.66 11.97
N TRP A 74 2.09 -8.46 10.94
CA TRP A 74 1.00 -8.85 10.04
C TRP A 74 -0.14 -9.53 10.80
N GLU A 75 0.13 -10.23 11.88
CA GLU A 75 -0.88 -10.88 12.71
C GLU A 75 -1.83 -9.90 13.40
N PHE A 76 -1.36 -8.66 13.60
CA PHE A 76 -2.12 -7.63 14.30
C PHE A 76 -2.76 -6.62 13.35
N ASP A 77 -2.59 -6.81 12.06
CA ASP A 77 -3.10 -5.89 11.03
C ASP A 77 -4.57 -6.16 10.71
N GLU A 78 -5.44 -5.46 11.44
CA GLU A 78 -6.87 -5.55 11.23
C GLU A 78 -7.33 -4.87 9.95
N TRP A 79 -6.55 -3.92 9.42
CA TRP A 79 -6.85 -3.34 8.10
C TRP A 79 -6.89 -4.42 7.03
N THR A 80 -5.88 -5.28 7.00
CA THR A 80 -5.80 -6.38 6.02
C THR A 80 -6.86 -7.44 6.31
N ARG A 81 -6.99 -7.86 7.56
CA ARG A 81 -7.94 -8.90 7.94
C ARG A 81 -9.39 -8.54 7.59
N ARG A 82 -9.78 -7.31 7.91
CA ARG A 82 -11.15 -6.81 7.66
C ARG A 82 -11.33 -6.31 6.24
N GLY A 83 -10.28 -5.78 5.63
CA GLY A 83 -10.34 -5.12 4.32
C GLY A 83 -10.29 -6.08 3.15
N VAL A 84 -9.48 -7.14 3.21
CA VAL A 84 -9.32 -8.07 2.09
C VAL A 84 -10.64 -8.63 1.59
N PRO A 85 -11.58 -9.09 2.45
CA PRO A 85 -12.89 -9.56 1.96
C PRO A 85 -13.73 -8.49 1.28
N ARG A 86 -13.42 -7.21 1.49
CA ARG A 86 -14.16 -6.07 0.94
C ARG A 86 -13.53 -5.51 -0.34
N LEU A 87 -12.39 -6.05 -0.75
CA LEU A 87 -11.70 -5.57 -1.95
C LEU A 87 -12.50 -5.88 -3.21
N ARG A 88 -12.62 -4.88 -4.06
CA ARG A 88 -13.24 -4.97 -5.39
C ARG A 88 -12.38 -4.17 -6.36
N ALA A 89 -12.23 -4.68 -7.59
CA ALA A 89 -11.54 -3.93 -8.64
C ALA A 89 -12.17 -2.55 -8.81
N GLY A 90 -11.32 -1.52 -8.88
CA GLY A 90 -11.75 -0.15 -9.04
C GLY A 90 -12.23 0.53 -7.76
N ARG A 91 -12.31 -0.18 -6.63
CA ARG A 91 -12.72 0.40 -5.35
C ARG A 91 -11.49 0.73 -4.50
N VAL A 92 -11.49 1.90 -3.89
CA VAL A 92 -10.49 2.30 -2.89
C VAL A 92 -11.10 2.15 -1.50
N LEU A 93 -10.39 1.46 -0.61
CA LEU A 93 -10.77 1.35 0.80
C LEU A 93 -9.96 2.35 1.61
N ILE A 94 -10.65 3.08 2.46
CA ILE A 94 -10.04 4.02 3.41
C ILE A 94 -9.90 3.31 4.75
N GLY A 95 -8.69 3.38 5.33
CA GLY A 95 -8.40 2.67 6.58
C GLY A 95 -9.38 2.92 7.72
N ALA A 96 -9.78 4.18 7.91
CA ALA A 96 -10.72 4.54 8.98
C ALA A 96 -12.12 3.93 8.80
N GLU A 97 -12.52 3.60 7.57
CA GLU A 97 -13.80 2.93 7.31
C GLU A 97 -13.76 1.44 7.66
N VAL A 98 -12.57 0.86 7.58
CA VAL A 98 -12.35 -0.57 7.86
C VAL A 98 -12.04 -0.81 9.35
N TRP A 99 -11.23 0.06 9.92
CA TRP A 99 -10.79 -0.03 11.31
C TRP A 99 -10.97 1.33 11.96
N PRO A 100 -12.03 1.52 12.75
CA PRO A 100 -12.31 2.82 13.37
C PRO A 100 -11.15 3.34 14.21
N GLU A 101 -10.86 4.62 14.08
CA GLU A 101 -9.70 5.23 14.73
C GLU A 101 -9.62 4.97 16.23
N PRO A 102 -10.70 5.05 17.04
CA PRO A 102 -10.60 4.77 18.46
C PRO A 102 -10.11 3.35 18.78
N GLU A 103 -10.48 2.36 17.96
CA GLU A 103 -10.00 1.00 18.10
C GLU A 103 -8.53 0.89 17.69
N LEU A 104 -8.18 1.52 16.56
CA LEU A 104 -6.83 1.53 16.04
C LEU A 104 -5.85 2.08 17.07
N LEU A 105 -6.17 3.22 17.66
CA LEU A 105 -5.29 3.90 18.62
C LEU A 105 -5.05 3.08 19.90
N ARG A 106 -5.89 2.12 20.19
CA ARG A 106 -5.73 1.22 21.34
C ARG A 106 -5.05 -0.09 20.98
N SER A 107 -4.77 -0.32 19.68
CA SER A 107 -4.24 -1.60 19.22
C SER A 107 -2.74 -1.73 19.44
N VAL A 108 -2.28 -2.97 19.54
CA VAL A 108 -0.86 -3.31 19.52
C VAL A 108 -0.22 -2.85 18.21
N PHE A 109 -0.93 -3.04 17.11
CA PHE A 109 -0.45 -2.67 15.77
C PHE A 109 -0.09 -1.19 15.68
N TYR A 110 -0.96 -0.30 16.17
CA TYR A 110 -0.68 1.13 16.19
C TYR A 110 0.45 1.48 17.16
N ASN A 111 0.35 1.03 18.40
CA ASN A 111 1.26 1.47 19.46
C ASN A 111 2.67 0.90 19.34
N GLU A 112 2.83 -0.30 18.82
CA GLU A 112 4.13 -0.93 18.67
C GLU A 112 4.72 -0.79 17.27
N PHE A 113 3.90 -0.59 16.26
CA PHE A 113 4.35 -0.61 14.86
C PHE A 113 4.07 0.70 14.12
N LEU A 114 2.80 1.05 13.90
CA LEU A 114 2.45 2.19 13.05
C LEU A 114 3.01 3.52 13.55
N LYS A 115 2.88 3.76 14.84
CA LYS A 115 3.34 4.98 15.50
C LYS A 115 4.85 5.18 15.31
N ARG A 116 5.61 4.11 15.35
CA ARG A 116 7.05 4.09 15.17
C ARG A 116 7.46 4.50 13.75
N HIS A 117 6.64 4.17 12.77
CA HIS A 117 6.90 4.42 11.35
C HIS A 117 6.11 5.62 10.83
N ASP A 118 5.52 6.40 11.73
CA ASP A 118 4.77 7.62 11.40
C ASP A 118 3.59 7.35 10.45
N ILE A 119 2.91 6.23 10.67
CA ILE A 119 1.74 5.84 9.88
C ILE A 119 0.49 6.02 10.75
N ALA A 120 -0.40 6.91 10.34
CA ALA A 120 -1.65 7.20 11.06
C ALA A 120 -2.87 6.58 10.38
N THR A 121 -2.81 6.40 9.07
CA THR A 121 -3.93 5.89 8.28
C THR A 121 -3.41 5.31 6.97
N CYS A 122 -4.27 4.60 6.28
CA CYS A 122 -3.95 4.09 4.95
C CYS A 122 -5.15 4.18 4.01
N ALA A 123 -4.86 4.07 2.72
CA ALA A 123 -5.87 3.85 1.70
C ALA A 123 -5.32 2.79 0.75
N CYS A 124 -6.17 1.91 0.26
CA CYS A 124 -5.73 0.85 -0.61
C CYS A 124 -6.70 0.65 -1.77
N GLY A 125 -6.15 0.43 -2.96
CA GLY A 125 -6.91 0.05 -4.13
C GLY A 125 -6.50 -1.34 -4.57
N TRP A 126 -7.38 -2.01 -5.28
CA TRP A 126 -7.11 -3.36 -5.75
C TRP A 126 -7.50 -3.51 -7.21
N GLU A 127 -6.64 -4.17 -7.97
CA GLU A 127 -6.90 -4.47 -9.35
C GLU A 127 -6.57 -5.93 -9.64
N LYS A 128 -7.46 -6.60 -10.40
CA LYS A 128 -7.27 -7.98 -10.77
C LYS A 128 -6.80 -8.06 -12.21
N HIS A 129 -5.58 -8.57 -12.40
CA HIS A 129 -5.05 -8.82 -13.73
C HIS A 129 -5.18 -10.29 -14.09
N ARG A 130 -5.63 -10.58 -15.31
CA ARG A 130 -5.55 -11.93 -15.86
C ARG A 130 -4.08 -12.26 -16.11
N GLY A 131 -3.55 -13.26 -15.38
CA GLY A 131 -2.17 -13.71 -15.53
C GLY A 131 -1.15 -13.01 -14.63
N PHE A 132 -1.48 -11.84 -14.08
CA PHE A 132 -0.69 -11.16 -13.06
C PHE A 132 -1.63 -10.48 -12.09
N ARG A 133 -1.60 -10.90 -10.85
CA ARG A 133 -2.47 -10.34 -9.81
C ARG A 133 -1.64 -9.42 -8.94
N ARG A 134 -1.78 -8.13 -9.17
CA ARG A 134 -1.10 -7.11 -8.38
C ARG A 134 -2.13 -6.27 -7.64
N SER A 135 -1.90 -6.03 -6.38
CA SER A 135 -2.65 -5.08 -5.58
C SER A 135 -1.73 -3.94 -5.18
N ALA A 136 -2.23 -2.71 -5.28
CA ALA A 136 -1.52 -1.53 -4.80
C ALA A 136 -2.09 -1.17 -3.43
N LEU A 137 -1.22 -0.96 -2.46
CA LEU A 137 -1.54 -0.53 -1.10
C LEU A 137 -1.04 0.87 -0.85
#